data_061e12bf5ec7ba343e2fd1c8a9041fdc
#
_entry.id   061e12bf5ec7ba343e2fd1c8a9041fdc
#
_cell.length_a   1.000
_cell.length_b   1.000
_cell.length_c   1.000
_cell.angle_alpha   90.00
_cell.angle_beta   90.00
_cell.angle_gamma   90.00
#
_symmetry.space_group_name_H-M   'P 1'
#
loop_
_entity.id
_entity.type
_entity.pdbx_description
1 polymer ?
#
loop_
_entity_poly.entity_id
_entity_poly.type
_entity_poly.pdbx_seq_one_letter_code
_entity_poly.pdbx_strand_id
1 'polypeptide(L)'
;EDDLQQHGDPYFHYHSIKNILNYVESISCGSFTSIETQAFDIDAGPDYNIPLGTAYELNFKPIEDEGAYTYSWEQLDSAEITSDNFGPYNLTGAMARSILPSKISNRLIPNIDRILSNNLTQQNPSINSAWETVPLVERTMNWGLTVRRKINSFNQVAQDKIKISALASSGPFVINSQN
;
A
#
# COMPACT_ATOMS: atom_id res chain seq x y z
N GLU A 1 -3.27 5.91 -16.49
CA GLU A 1 -2.69 4.55 -16.45
C GLU A 1 -1.68 4.31 -17.57
N ASP A 2 -1.85 4.94 -18.72
CA ASP A 2 -1.00 4.72 -19.90
C ASP A 2 0.47 5.13 -19.67
N ASP A 3 0.72 6.04 -18.75
CA ASP A 3 2.07 6.49 -18.37
C ASP A 3 2.78 5.56 -17.37
N LEU A 4 2.02 4.76 -16.63
CA LEU A 4 2.52 3.94 -15.54
C LEU A 4 2.97 2.57 -16.03
N GLN A 5 2.12 1.90 -16.79
CA GLN A 5 2.33 0.55 -17.30
C GLN A 5 1.48 0.28 -18.55
N GLN A 6 1.92 -0.71 -19.36
CA GLN A 6 1.24 -1.04 -20.63
C GLN A 6 -0.05 -1.85 -20.45
N HIS A 7 -0.24 -2.50 -19.31
CA HIS A 7 -1.39 -3.38 -19.04
C HIS A 7 -1.95 -3.09 -17.66
N GLY A 8 -3.28 -3.23 -17.51
CA GLY A 8 -3.94 -3.16 -16.22
C GLY A 8 -3.48 -4.27 -15.25
N ASP A 9 -3.57 -4.00 -13.96
CA ASP A 9 -3.22 -4.98 -12.94
C ASP A 9 -4.23 -6.13 -12.89
N PRO A 10 -3.78 -7.40 -12.79
CA PRO A 10 -4.67 -8.56 -12.81
C PRO A 10 -5.31 -8.85 -11.43
N TYR A 11 -5.57 -7.83 -10.62
CA TYR A 11 -6.21 -7.95 -9.31
C TYR A 11 -7.06 -6.72 -8.99
N PHE A 12 -7.98 -6.86 -8.04
CA PHE A 12 -8.78 -5.73 -7.55
C PHE A 12 -8.01 -4.93 -6.50
N HIS A 13 -7.91 -3.62 -6.73
CA HIS A 13 -7.32 -2.65 -5.83
C HIS A 13 -8.19 -2.38 -4.61
N TYR A 14 -7.62 -1.77 -3.56
CA TYR A 14 -8.28 -1.42 -2.31
C TYR A 14 -9.65 -0.77 -2.51
N HIS A 15 -9.70 0.30 -3.30
CA HIS A 15 -10.95 1.03 -3.56
C HIS A 15 -11.96 0.22 -4.38
N SER A 16 -11.50 -0.58 -5.33
CA SER A 16 -12.37 -1.45 -6.13
C SER A 16 -13.06 -2.49 -5.26
N ILE A 17 -12.33 -3.14 -4.37
CA ILE A 17 -12.88 -4.12 -3.43
C ILE A 17 -13.92 -3.46 -2.53
N LYS A 18 -13.59 -2.32 -1.92
CA LYS A 18 -14.51 -1.57 -1.06
C LYS A 18 -15.80 -1.20 -1.78
N ASN A 19 -15.69 -0.67 -2.99
CA ASN A 19 -16.86 -0.27 -3.79
C ASN A 19 -17.72 -1.47 -4.19
N ILE A 20 -17.09 -2.59 -4.59
CA ILE A 20 -17.81 -3.82 -4.91
C ILE A 20 -18.58 -4.34 -3.71
N LEU A 21 -17.94 -4.41 -2.53
CA LEU A 21 -18.59 -4.89 -1.31
C LEU A 21 -19.77 -3.99 -0.91
N ASN A 22 -19.58 -2.67 -0.90
CA ASN A 22 -20.64 -1.71 -0.60
C ASN A 22 -21.82 -1.84 -1.60
N TYR A 23 -21.52 -2.05 -2.88
CA TYR A 23 -22.56 -2.25 -3.89
C TYR A 23 -23.33 -3.55 -3.64
N VAL A 24 -22.63 -4.66 -3.40
CA VAL A 24 -23.26 -5.96 -3.13
C VAL A 24 -24.16 -5.89 -1.88
N GLU A 25 -23.71 -5.21 -0.83
CA GLU A 25 -24.52 -5.01 0.39
C GLU A 25 -25.78 -4.15 0.14
N SER A 26 -25.76 -3.28 -0.86
CA SER A 26 -26.89 -2.41 -1.21
C SER A 26 -27.96 -3.09 -2.06
N ILE A 27 -27.67 -4.27 -2.63
CA ILE A 27 -28.58 -4.99 -3.53
C ILE A 27 -29.63 -5.75 -2.69
N SER A 28 -30.90 -5.52 -2.99
CA SER A 28 -32.03 -6.22 -2.35
C SER A 28 -32.65 -7.32 -3.21
N CYS A 29 -32.16 -7.51 -4.44
CA CYS A 29 -32.67 -8.54 -5.36
C CYS A 29 -31.73 -9.74 -5.41
N GLY A 30 -32.30 -10.94 -5.58
CA GLY A 30 -31.55 -12.19 -5.65
C GLY A 30 -31.74 -13.06 -4.40
N SER A 31 -31.13 -14.25 -4.41
CA SER A 31 -31.06 -15.13 -3.25
C SER A 31 -29.63 -15.16 -2.71
N PHE A 32 -29.49 -14.97 -1.41
CA PHE A 32 -28.21 -15.06 -0.72
C PHE A 32 -28.15 -16.37 0.06
N THR A 33 -27.08 -17.11 -0.11
CA THR A 33 -26.76 -18.25 0.75
C THR A 33 -25.71 -17.79 1.77
N SER A 34 -26.08 -17.81 3.05
CA SER A 34 -25.13 -17.52 4.12
C SER A 34 -24.03 -18.59 4.12
N ILE A 35 -22.80 -18.16 4.11
CA ILE A 35 -21.64 -19.02 4.28
C ILE A 35 -21.15 -18.81 5.72
N GLU A 36 -21.21 -19.86 6.52
CA GLU A 36 -20.62 -19.80 7.86
C GLU A 36 -19.10 -19.74 7.73
N THR A 37 -18.55 -18.57 7.89
CA THR A 37 -17.11 -18.33 7.93
C THR A 37 -16.75 -17.65 9.24
N GLN A 38 -15.57 -17.98 9.77
CA GLN A 38 -15.01 -17.25 10.90
C GLN A 38 -14.79 -15.79 10.52
N ALA A 39 -15.16 -14.85 11.39
CA ALA A 39 -14.88 -13.45 11.22
C ALA A 39 -13.39 -13.24 10.91
N PHE A 40 -13.10 -12.34 9.97
CA PHE A 40 -11.76 -12.06 9.50
C PHE A 40 -11.54 -10.56 9.48
N ASP A 41 -10.99 -10.05 10.59
CA ASP A 41 -10.61 -8.66 10.77
C ASP A 41 -9.11 -8.53 10.88
N ILE A 42 -8.57 -7.39 10.46
CA ILE A 42 -7.16 -7.06 10.52
C ILE A 42 -6.95 -5.68 11.14
N ASP A 43 -5.78 -5.47 11.73
CA ASP A 43 -5.30 -4.18 12.24
C ASP A 43 -3.96 -3.89 11.57
N ALA A 44 -3.93 -2.88 10.72
CA ALA A 44 -2.73 -2.46 9.98
C ALA A 44 -1.69 -1.75 10.86
N GLY A 45 -2.02 -1.54 12.13
CA GLY A 45 -1.17 -0.91 13.11
C GLY A 45 -1.42 0.60 13.25
N PRO A 46 -0.66 1.26 14.13
CA PRO A 46 -0.85 2.69 14.43
C PRO A 46 -0.28 3.59 13.34
N ASP A 47 -0.83 4.80 13.24
CA ASP A 47 -0.25 5.90 12.49
C ASP A 47 1.13 6.27 13.07
N TYR A 48 2.08 6.67 12.21
CA TYR A 48 3.41 7.08 12.65
C TYR A 48 4.04 8.19 11.80
N ASN A 49 5.07 8.82 12.36
CA ASN A 49 5.80 9.90 11.72
C ASN A 49 7.20 9.43 11.28
N ILE A 50 7.66 9.96 10.15
CA ILE A 50 9.00 9.70 9.61
C ILE A 50 9.71 11.01 9.30
N PRO A 51 11.05 11.06 9.31
CA PRO A 51 11.81 12.17 8.74
C PRO A 51 11.62 12.29 7.23
N LEU A 52 11.81 13.50 6.70
CA LEU A 52 11.88 13.71 5.26
C LEU A 52 13.03 12.90 4.64
N GLY A 53 12.84 12.40 3.43
CA GLY A 53 13.86 11.67 2.68
C GLY A 53 14.24 10.32 3.27
N THR A 54 13.42 9.75 4.15
CA THR A 54 13.68 8.47 4.82
C THR A 54 12.91 7.34 4.18
N ALA A 55 13.61 6.24 3.88
CA ALA A 55 12.97 4.99 3.52
C ALA A 55 12.20 4.42 4.73
N TYR A 56 11.07 3.77 4.49
CA TYR A 56 10.23 3.24 5.55
C TYR A 56 9.62 1.89 5.17
N GLU A 57 9.17 1.16 6.17
CA GLU A 57 8.51 -0.12 6.02
C GLU A 57 7.05 -0.03 6.46
N LEU A 58 6.17 -0.49 5.59
CA LEU A 58 4.79 -0.83 5.92
C LEU A 58 4.81 -2.25 6.46
N ASN A 59 4.51 -2.42 7.74
CA ASN A 59 4.68 -3.71 8.42
C ASN A 59 3.34 -4.23 8.92
N PHE A 60 3.05 -5.49 8.61
CA PHE A 60 1.90 -6.20 9.14
C PHE A 60 2.35 -7.58 9.64
N LYS A 61 1.97 -7.94 10.87
CA LYS A 61 2.29 -9.25 11.42
C LYS A 61 1.53 -10.32 10.64
N PRO A 62 2.21 -11.29 10.01
CA PRO A 62 1.55 -12.36 9.27
C PRO A 62 0.56 -13.12 10.16
N ILE A 63 -0.54 -13.56 9.55
CA ILE A 63 -1.54 -14.38 10.22
C ILE A 63 -1.05 -15.83 10.16
N GLU A 64 -0.95 -16.47 11.32
CA GLU A 64 -0.43 -17.82 11.49
C GLU A 64 -1.60 -18.79 11.75
N ASP A 65 -2.31 -19.15 10.69
CA ASP A 65 -3.33 -20.20 10.71
C ASP A 65 -3.22 -21.08 9.44
N GLU A 66 -4.13 -22.01 9.22
CA GLU A 66 -4.14 -22.90 8.06
C GLU A 66 -4.55 -22.23 6.74
N GLY A 67 -4.84 -20.93 6.75
CA GLY A 67 -5.26 -20.18 5.58
C GLY A 67 -4.10 -19.88 4.62
N ALA A 68 -4.42 -19.79 3.32
CA ALA A 68 -3.48 -19.24 2.33
C ALA A 68 -3.72 -17.73 2.19
N TYR A 69 -2.71 -16.95 2.55
CA TYR A 69 -2.80 -15.49 2.59
C TYR A 69 -2.01 -14.82 1.47
N THR A 70 -2.55 -13.69 0.99
CA THR A 70 -1.78 -12.70 0.23
C THR A 70 -2.09 -11.30 0.74
N TYR A 71 -1.06 -10.46 0.71
CA TYR A 71 -1.05 -9.11 1.24
C TYR A 71 -0.77 -8.11 0.13
N SER A 72 -1.41 -6.96 0.20
CA SER A 72 -1.05 -5.81 -0.64
C SER A 72 -1.19 -4.51 0.13
N TRP A 73 -0.15 -3.68 0.07
CA TRP A 73 -0.14 -2.32 0.56
C TRP A 73 -0.27 -1.37 -0.62
N GLU A 74 -1.25 -0.48 -0.58
CA GLU A 74 -1.56 0.45 -1.65
C GLU A 74 -1.70 1.86 -1.09
N GLN A 75 -1.11 2.83 -1.76
CA GLN A 75 -1.27 4.23 -1.38
C GLN A 75 -2.63 4.74 -1.86
N LEU A 76 -3.40 5.36 -0.94
CA LEU A 76 -4.80 5.73 -1.15
C LEU A 76 -5.00 7.22 -1.49
N ASP A 77 -3.90 7.97 -1.62
CA ASP A 77 -3.94 9.38 -1.97
C ASP A 77 -4.38 9.54 -3.42
N SER A 78 -5.41 10.37 -3.66
CA SER A 78 -6.25 10.32 -4.87
C SER A 78 -5.99 11.41 -5.91
N ALA A 79 -4.97 12.26 -5.74
CA ALA A 79 -4.64 13.23 -6.77
C ALA A 79 -4.06 12.53 -8.00
N GLU A 80 -4.37 13.06 -9.19
CA GLU A 80 -3.86 12.51 -10.44
C GLU A 80 -2.35 12.61 -10.51
N ILE A 81 -1.71 11.49 -10.82
CA ILE A 81 -0.27 11.35 -10.96
C ILE A 81 0.07 10.90 -12.37
N THR A 82 0.96 11.64 -13.01
CA THR A 82 1.54 11.36 -14.33
C THR A 82 3.05 11.28 -14.22
N SER A 83 3.72 10.82 -15.27
CA SER A 83 5.20 10.83 -15.33
C SER A 83 5.78 12.23 -15.07
N ASP A 84 5.10 13.28 -15.51
CA ASP A 84 5.59 14.65 -15.43
C ASP A 84 5.49 15.25 -14.03
N ASN A 85 4.49 14.84 -13.24
CA ASN A 85 4.26 15.38 -11.90
C ASN A 85 4.66 14.44 -10.77
N PHE A 86 5.09 13.21 -11.07
CA PHE A 86 5.57 12.27 -10.07
C PHE A 86 6.94 12.69 -9.52
N GLY A 87 7.08 12.74 -8.21
CA GLY A 87 8.36 13.07 -7.59
C GLY A 87 8.31 13.31 -6.09
N PRO A 88 9.48 13.47 -5.45
CA PRO A 88 9.60 13.57 -4.00
C PRO A 88 9.06 14.89 -3.42
N TYR A 89 8.78 15.87 -4.26
CA TYR A 89 8.23 17.18 -3.85
C TYR A 89 6.72 17.27 -4.00
N ASN A 90 6.06 16.17 -4.36
CA ASN A 90 4.62 16.12 -4.52
C ASN A 90 3.92 16.24 -3.15
N LEU A 91 3.03 17.23 -3.02
CA LEU A 91 2.26 17.46 -1.79
C LEU A 91 1.05 16.54 -1.68
N THR A 92 0.54 16.04 -2.81
CA THR A 92 -0.68 15.23 -2.92
C THR A 92 -0.46 14.08 -3.90
N GLY A 93 -1.36 13.11 -3.90
CA GLY A 93 -1.29 11.96 -4.79
C GLY A 93 -0.30 10.88 -4.35
N ALA A 94 -0.30 9.78 -5.06
CA ALA A 94 0.50 8.62 -4.71
C ALA A 94 1.99 8.83 -5.02
N MET A 95 2.86 8.35 -4.12
CA MET A 95 4.33 8.33 -4.27
C MET A 95 4.86 6.91 -4.49
N ALA A 96 3.98 5.93 -4.50
CA ALA A 96 4.30 4.54 -4.83
C ALA A 96 3.13 3.90 -5.54
N ARG A 97 3.44 3.23 -6.67
CA ARG A 97 2.44 2.44 -7.40
C ARG A 97 2.02 1.21 -6.60
N SER A 98 0.84 0.70 -6.89
CA SER A 98 0.42 -0.62 -6.43
C SER A 98 1.30 -1.71 -7.03
N ILE A 99 1.53 -2.76 -6.28
CA ILE A 99 2.26 -3.96 -6.71
C ILE A 99 1.40 -5.20 -6.50
N LEU A 100 1.72 -6.26 -7.21
CA LEU A 100 0.99 -7.53 -7.11
C LEU A 100 0.91 -8.02 -5.66
N PRO A 101 -0.27 -8.51 -5.21
CA PRO A 101 -0.39 -9.15 -3.92
C PRO A 101 0.60 -10.30 -3.76
N SER A 102 1.26 -10.39 -2.62
CA SER A 102 2.30 -11.38 -2.35
C SER A 102 2.06 -12.09 -1.00
N LYS A 103 2.84 -13.12 -0.73
CA LYS A 103 2.86 -13.79 0.59
C LYS A 103 3.65 -13.01 1.64
N ILE A 104 4.38 -11.98 1.24
CA ILE A 104 5.13 -11.11 2.14
C ILE A 104 4.17 -10.04 2.64
N SER A 105 4.02 -9.93 3.95
CA SER A 105 3.06 -9.04 4.62
C SER A 105 3.55 -7.61 4.76
N ASN A 106 4.85 -7.37 4.65
CA ASN A 106 5.47 -6.05 4.71
C ASN A 106 5.83 -5.52 3.31
N ARG A 107 5.99 -4.20 3.23
CA ARG A 107 6.44 -3.51 2.02
C ARG A 107 7.42 -2.41 2.38
N LEU A 108 8.59 -2.41 1.74
CA LEU A 108 9.57 -1.32 1.83
C LEU A 108 9.28 -0.23 0.79
N ILE A 109 9.41 1.03 1.19
CA ILE A 109 9.29 2.19 0.31
C ILE A 109 10.56 3.04 0.39
N PRO A 110 11.28 3.20 -0.72
CA PRO A 110 11.17 2.42 -1.95
C PRO A 110 11.62 0.97 -1.74
N ASN A 111 11.58 0.14 -2.78
CA ASN A 111 11.98 -1.27 -2.70
C ASN A 111 13.46 -1.41 -2.26
N ILE A 112 13.81 -2.62 -1.79
CA ILE A 112 15.11 -2.90 -1.15
C ILE A 112 16.32 -2.57 -2.05
N ASP A 113 16.24 -2.83 -3.35
CA ASP A 113 17.35 -2.56 -4.28
C ASP A 113 17.66 -1.07 -4.38
N ARG A 114 16.63 -0.23 -4.33
CA ARG A 114 16.77 1.22 -4.32
C ARG A 114 17.33 1.73 -3.00
N ILE A 115 16.94 1.12 -1.88
CA ILE A 115 17.49 1.45 -0.55
C ILE A 115 18.99 1.12 -0.50
N LEU A 116 19.37 -0.07 -0.92
CA LEU A 116 20.77 -0.53 -0.92
C LEU A 116 21.66 0.29 -1.86
N SER A 117 21.11 0.80 -2.96
CA SER A 117 21.83 1.67 -3.89
C SER A 117 21.75 3.16 -3.51
N ASN A 118 21.18 3.50 -2.35
CA ASN A 118 20.95 4.88 -1.90
C ASN A 118 20.18 5.74 -2.91
N ASN A 119 19.27 5.13 -3.67
CA ASN A 119 18.45 5.78 -4.68
C ASN A 119 17.00 5.91 -4.17
N LEU A 120 16.78 6.73 -3.14
CA LEU A 120 15.52 6.81 -2.42
C LEU A 120 14.44 7.63 -3.16
N THR A 121 14.82 8.48 -4.09
CA THR A 121 13.89 9.36 -4.81
C THR A 121 13.84 9.04 -6.30
N GLN A 122 12.67 9.24 -6.89
CA GLN A 122 12.45 9.11 -8.32
C GLN A 122 11.60 10.27 -8.82
N GLN A 123 11.98 10.85 -9.96
CA GLN A 123 11.21 11.86 -10.68
C GLN A 123 11.07 11.44 -12.14
N ASN A 124 10.00 11.87 -12.78
CA ASN A 124 9.72 11.62 -14.20
C ASN A 124 9.99 10.15 -14.59
N PRO A 125 9.35 9.19 -13.91
CA PRO A 125 9.63 7.78 -14.13
C PRO A 125 9.19 7.35 -15.53
N SER A 126 9.94 6.45 -16.15
CA SER A 126 9.54 5.83 -17.40
C SER A 126 8.48 4.75 -17.16
N ILE A 127 7.72 4.42 -18.20
CA ILE A 127 6.77 3.31 -18.20
C ILE A 127 7.46 2.03 -17.70
N ASN A 128 6.77 1.25 -16.88
CA ASN A 128 7.23 0.01 -16.26
C ASN A 128 8.43 0.16 -15.30
N SER A 129 8.86 1.38 -14.95
CA SER A 129 9.82 1.57 -13.86
C SER A 129 9.16 1.40 -12.48
N ALA A 130 9.92 1.54 -11.40
CA ALA A 130 9.43 1.27 -10.05
C ALA A 130 8.27 2.18 -9.60
N TRP A 131 8.27 3.47 -10.03
CA TRP A 131 7.31 4.47 -9.57
C TRP A 131 7.21 4.50 -8.05
N GLU A 132 8.34 4.61 -7.38
CA GLU A 132 8.45 4.71 -5.93
C GLU A 132 9.43 5.82 -5.55
N THR A 133 9.02 6.67 -4.61
CA THR A 133 9.83 7.77 -4.10
C THR A 133 9.49 8.08 -2.65
N VAL A 134 10.47 8.52 -1.88
CA VAL A 134 10.22 9.06 -0.54
C VAL A 134 9.95 10.56 -0.61
N PRO A 135 9.14 11.14 0.30
CA PRO A 135 8.85 12.57 0.32
C PRO A 135 10.05 13.38 0.82
N LEU A 136 10.34 14.48 0.13
CA LEU A 136 11.27 15.54 0.56
C LEU A 136 10.55 16.80 1.06
N VAL A 137 9.22 16.73 1.16
CA VAL A 137 8.33 17.77 1.70
C VAL A 137 7.44 17.19 2.78
N GLU A 138 7.00 18.03 3.69
CA GLU A 138 6.03 17.63 4.71
C GLU A 138 4.71 17.24 4.05
N ARG A 139 4.25 16.05 4.35
CA ARG A 139 2.96 15.55 3.89
C ARG A 139 2.50 14.34 4.70
N THR A 140 1.21 14.08 4.64
CA THR A 140 0.62 12.82 5.12
C THR A 140 0.33 11.90 3.93
N MET A 141 0.66 10.63 4.07
CA MET A 141 0.41 9.56 3.12
C MET A 141 -0.57 8.56 3.73
N ASN A 142 -1.63 8.25 3.00
CA ASN A 142 -2.64 7.28 3.43
C ASN A 142 -2.34 5.94 2.79
N TRP A 143 -2.13 4.91 3.59
CA TRP A 143 -1.84 3.56 3.13
C TRP A 143 -2.96 2.60 3.50
N GLY A 144 -3.40 1.78 2.56
CA GLY A 144 -4.36 0.72 2.76
C GLY A 144 -3.70 -0.65 2.68
N LEU A 145 -3.96 -1.47 3.67
CA LEU A 145 -3.64 -2.89 3.66
C LEU A 145 -4.86 -3.67 3.19
N THR A 146 -4.67 -4.55 2.22
CA THR A 146 -5.67 -5.55 1.85
C THR A 146 -5.07 -6.93 2.10
N VAL A 147 -5.72 -7.71 2.95
CA VAL A 147 -5.39 -9.11 3.20
C VAL A 147 -6.44 -9.99 2.55
N ARG A 148 -6.01 -10.90 1.72
CA ARG A 148 -6.87 -11.89 1.06
C ARG A 148 -6.57 -13.25 1.65
N ARG A 149 -7.58 -13.93 2.12
CA ARG A 149 -7.49 -15.29 2.68
C ARG A 149 -8.27 -16.27 1.81
N LYS A 150 -7.63 -17.38 1.50
CA LYS A 150 -8.34 -18.55 0.94
C LYS A 150 -8.39 -19.66 1.99
N ILE A 151 -9.60 -20.06 2.36
CA ILE A 151 -9.83 -21.15 3.29
C ILE A 151 -10.87 -22.10 2.68
N ASN A 152 -10.51 -23.36 2.53
CA ASN A 152 -11.32 -24.34 1.82
C ASN A 152 -11.69 -23.85 0.39
N SER A 153 -13.00 -23.75 0.11
CA SER A 153 -13.51 -23.27 -1.19
C SER A 153 -13.87 -21.79 -1.19
N PHE A 154 -13.60 -21.05 -0.11
CA PHE A 154 -14.02 -19.66 0.06
C PHE A 154 -12.84 -18.70 0.06
N ASN A 155 -13.09 -17.51 -0.49
CA ASN A 155 -12.16 -16.40 -0.43
C ASN A 155 -12.75 -15.32 0.48
N GLN A 156 -11.96 -14.80 1.38
CA GLN A 156 -12.29 -13.68 2.25
C GLN A 156 -11.31 -12.55 2.03
N VAL A 157 -11.75 -11.34 2.29
CA VAL A 157 -10.93 -10.14 2.22
C VAL A 157 -11.18 -9.29 3.46
N ALA A 158 -10.11 -8.75 4.03
CA ALA A 158 -10.17 -7.74 5.07
C ALA A 158 -9.28 -6.56 4.67
N GLN A 159 -9.67 -5.37 5.06
CA GLN A 159 -8.99 -4.13 4.72
C GLN A 159 -8.89 -3.23 5.94
N ASP A 160 -7.73 -2.61 6.11
CA ASP A 160 -7.49 -1.56 7.08
C ASP A 160 -6.52 -0.52 6.52
N LYS A 161 -6.29 0.57 7.24
CA LYS A 161 -5.46 1.68 6.76
C LYS A 161 -4.68 2.34 7.88
N ILE A 162 -3.52 2.87 7.52
CA ILE A 162 -2.68 3.69 8.38
C ILE A 162 -2.30 4.99 7.69
N LYS A 163 -1.87 5.97 8.47
CA LYS A 163 -1.28 7.22 8.00
C LYS A 163 0.18 7.30 8.38
N ILE A 164 0.99 7.72 7.41
CA ILE A 164 2.40 8.02 7.64
C ILE A 164 2.60 9.49 7.33
N SER A 165 3.09 10.25 8.31
CA SER A 165 3.37 11.66 8.13
C SER A 165 4.88 11.91 8.04
N ALA A 166 5.32 12.42 6.89
CA ALA A 166 6.69 12.90 6.73
C ALA A 166 6.80 14.32 7.26
N LEU A 167 7.62 14.52 8.29
CA LEU A 167 7.75 15.78 9.01
C LEU A 167 9.22 16.22 9.10
N ALA A 168 9.48 17.50 8.83
CA ALA A 168 10.82 18.08 9.03
C ALA A 168 11.22 18.06 10.52
N SER A 169 10.24 18.20 11.42
CA SER A 169 10.45 18.16 12.88
C SER A 169 10.84 16.79 13.42
N SER A 170 10.64 15.70 12.66
CA SER A 170 11.09 14.35 13.04
C SER A 170 12.62 14.20 12.94
N GLY A 171 13.31 15.19 12.39
CA GLY A 171 14.76 15.22 12.22
C GLY A 171 15.27 14.23 11.16
N PRO A 172 16.54 14.32 10.78
CA PRO A 172 17.16 13.30 9.97
C PRO A 172 17.33 12.00 10.78
N PHE A 173 17.21 10.86 10.13
CA PHE A 173 17.60 9.59 10.74
C PHE A 173 19.13 9.59 10.96
N VAL A 174 19.54 9.46 12.20
CA VAL A 174 20.97 9.47 12.59
C VAL A 174 21.29 8.22 13.39
N ILE A 175 22.28 7.48 12.93
CA ILE A 175 22.86 6.36 13.70
C ILE A 175 23.93 6.94 14.62
N ASN A 176 23.63 7.00 15.93
CA ASN A 176 24.51 7.59 16.94
C ASN A 176 25.57 6.62 17.47
N SER A 177 25.47 5.33 17.23
CA SER A 177 26.46 4.35 17.65
C SER A 177 26.51 3.18 16.67
N GLN A 178 27.72 2.84 16.25
CA GLN A 178 28.05 1.52 15.71
C GLN A 178 29.02 0.88 16.72
N ASN A 179 28.52 -0.11 17.47
CA ASN A 179 29.36 -0.96 18.29
C ASN A 179 29.73 -2.23 17.54
#